data_be6e7a970e72e2e0c7fb06937afb2fe0
#
_entry.id   be6e7a970e72e2e0c7fb06937afb2fe0
#
_cell.length_a   1.000
_cell.length_b   1.000
_cell.length_c   1.000
_cell.angle_alpha   90.00
_cell.angle_beta   90.00
_cell.angle_gamma   90.00
#
_symmetry.space_group_name_H-M   'P 1'
#
loop_
_entity.id
_entity.type
_entity.pdbx_description
1 polymer ?
#
loop_
_entity_poly.entity_id
_entity_poly.type
_entity_poly.pdbx_seq_one_letter_code
_entity_poly.pdbx_strand_id
1 'polypeptide(L)'
;EIDALTGPVIGRPKSATFRTADVVGIDTLVRVAKGVYESCPDDEARSLFSIPTWLEQMIAQNWLGDKSGQGFFKKVKSATGDKDIQVLNLQSLDYEPRKKPKFATLEAAKQIEDLPGRLKALMAGQDKAGAFYRQFHYALFSYISHRIPEISDDIYKVDDAMMAGFGWEIGAFESWDALGVAKTVAAMKTAGHTIAPWVEEMLAAGISSFYSVANGKRLYYNVSTRQYEPMPGGDAFIVMKNFDNQTVWKNSACRTYHLGDDVLGLEWYTKMGSIGGEVLEGIQKSISLAEQSYKGLVIANSGANFSAGANVAMIFMMAIEQDYDEIDMAIRMFQQTMMRVRYSSIPVVAAPHGLALGGGCELCLHADKVIAAAETYTGLVEAGIGVIPGGGGTKEFVLRASDEIHQGEPETITLQNRFINVATAKVATSAHEAYDLGIYRKGIDEISINGDRRISEAKKAVIELYDQGYVMPIQRTDIKVAGRSGLGALYA
;
A
#
# COMPACT_ATOMS: atom_id res chain seq x y z
N GLU A 1 -25.82 5.75 7.87
CA GLU A 1 -25.82 4.70 6.83
C GLU A 1 -24.87 5.06 5.68
N ILE A 2 -25.02 6.24 5.04
CA ILE A 2 -24.23 6.64 3.84
C ILE A 2 -22.72 6.53 4.06
N ASP A 3 -22.18 7.08 5.15
CA ASP A 3 -20.73 6.99 5.41
C ASP A 3 -20.22 5.55 5.62
N ALA A 4 -21.09 4.64 6.07
CA ALA A 4 -20.72 3.22 6.14
C ALA A 4 -20.63 2.55 4.75
N LEU A 5 -21.37 3.07 3.76
CA LEU A 5 -21.44 2.57 2.41
C LEU A 5 -20.38 3.23 1.48
N THR A 6 -19.97 4.45 1.77
CA THR A 6 -19.16 5.28 0.84
C THR A 6 -17.72 5.51 1.31
N GLY A 7 -17.24 4.73 2.28
CA GLY A 7 -15.89 4.81 2.84
C GLY A 7 -14.98 3.67 2.37
N PRO A 8 -14.12 3.16 3.28
CA PRO A 8 -13.05 2.19 2.96
C PRO A 8 -13.53 0.90 2.31
N VAL A 9 -14.78 0.51 2.50
CA VAL A 9 -15.34 -0.72 1.91
C VAL A 9 -15.32 -0.69 0.37
N ILE A 10 -15.38 0.49 -0.23
CA ILE A 10 -15.27 0.72 -1.68
C ILE A 10 -14.00 1.47 -2.08
N GLY A 11 -12.93 1.34 -1.28
CA GLY A 11 -11.64 1.97 -1.60
C GLY A 11 -11.65 3.49 -1.51
N ARG A 12 -12.35 4.07 -0.54
CA ARG A 12 -12.42 5.53 -0.33
C ARG A 12 -11.94 5.91 1.07
N PRO A 13 -11.60 7.19 1.30
CA PRO A 13 -11.13 7.66 2.60
C PRO A 13 -12.08 7.32 3.76
N LYS A 14 -11.53 7.14 4.96
CA LYS A 14 -12.30 6.84 6.19
C LYS A 14 -13.35 7.90 6.53
N SER A 15 -13.16 9.12 6.08
CA SER A 15 -14.12 10.22 6.24
C SER A 15 -15.39 10.03 5.42
N ALA A 16 -15.37 9.19 4.40
CA ALA A 16 -16.53 8.91 3.54
C ALA A 16 -17.21 10.19 3.01
N THR A 17 -18.53 10.26 2.94
CA THR A 17 -19.25 11.39 2.33
C THR A 17 -19.56 12.51 3.33
N PHE A 18 -20.37 12.25 4.34
CA PHE A 18 -20.85 13.31 5.25
C PHE A 18 -19.75 13.80 6.22
N ARG A 19 -18.89 12.89 6.66
CA ARG A 19 -17.75 13.31 7.48
C ARG A 19 -16.75 14.16 6.68
N THR A 20 -16.55 13.89 5.40
CA THR A 20 -15.73 14.76 4.53
C THR A 20 -16.37 16.13 4.37
N ALA A 21 -17.69 16.21 4.18
CA ALA A 21 -18.41 17.48 4.12
C ALA A 21 -18.23 18.33 5.39
N ASP A 22 -18.26 17.70 6.58
CA ASP A 22 -18.01 18.39 7.86
C ASP A 22 -16.57 18.91 7.98
N VAL A 23 -15.58 18.17 7.47
CA VAL A 23 -14.16 18.56 7.48
C VAL A 23 -13.91 19.75 6.53
N VAL A 24 -14.45 19.66 5.32
CA VAL A 24 -14.30 20.71 4.28
C VAL A 24 -15.08 21.96 4.63
N GLY A 25 -16.26 21.79 5.20
CA GLY A 25 -17.23 22.81 5.52
C GLY A 25 -18.44 22.79 4.58
N ILE A 26 -19.62 22.74 5.18
CA ILE A 26 -20.90 22.62 4.47
C ILE A 26 -21.18 23.84 3.59
N ASP A 27 -20.79 25.04 4.02
CA ASP A 27 -20.87 26.26 3.20
C ASP A 27 -19.97 26.20 1.95
N THR A 28 -18.80 25.58 2.05
CA THR A 28 -17.92 25.33 0.92
C THR A 28 -18.57 24.35 -0.05
N LEU A 29 -19.11 23.25 0.45
CA LEU A 29 -19.86 22.27 -0.35
C LEU A 29 -21.00 22.93 -1.13
N VAL A 30 -21.83 23.74 -0.44
CA VAL A 30 -22.96 24.43 -1.05
C VAL A 30 -22.51 25.45 -2.11
N ARG A 31 -21.41 26.19 -1.82
CA ARG A 31 -20.87 27.15 -2.79
C ARG A 31 -20.40 26.45 -4.05
N VAL A 32 -19.69 25.33 -3.92
CA VAL A 32 -19.23 24.54 -5.07
C VAL A 32 -20.43 23.99 -5.85
N ALA A 33 -21.41 23.38 -5.17
CA ALA A 33 -22.60 22.84 -5.81
C ALA A 33 -23.41 23.91 -6.58
N LYS A 34 -23.60 25.09 -5.99
CA LYS A 34 -24.24 26.23 -6.68
C LYS A 34 -23.42 26.68 -7.90
N GLY A 35 -22.12 26.79 -7.75
CA GLY A 35 -21.23 27.16 -8.87
C GLY A 35 -21.31 26.19 -10.04
N VAL A 36 -21.32 24.88 -9.79
CA VAL A 36 -21.52 23.86 -10.83
C VAL A 36 -22.90 23.95 -11.45
N TYR A 37 -23.95 24.07 -10.61
CA TYR A 37 -25.33 24.23 -11.10
C TYR A 37 -25.51 25.42 -12.04
N GLU A 38 -24.86 26.54 -11.74
CA GLU A 38 -24.93 27.77 -12.54
C GLU A 38 -24.04 27.72 -13.79
N SER A 39 -22.83 27.13 -13.68
CA SER A 39 -21.84 27.15 -14.76
C SER A 39 -21.99 26.03 -15.78
N CYS A 40 -22.74 24.96 -15.44
CA CYS A 40 -22.95 23.80 -16.30
C CYS A 40 -24.45 23.63 -16.63
N PRO A 41 -25.08 24.55 -17.41
CA PRO A 41 -26.51 24.51 -17.65
C PRO A 41 -26.96 23.30 -18.48
N ASP A 42 -26.10 22.78 -19.34
CA ASP A 42 -26.38 21.70 -20.28
C ASP A 42 -25.96 20.31 -19.74
N ASP A 43 -25.43 20.23 -18.50
CA ASP A 43 -25.04 18.95 -17.89
C ASP A 43 -26.28 18.11 -17.54
N GLU A 44 -26.33 16.86 -18.01
CA GLU A 44 -27.44 15.93 -17.77
C GLU A 44 -27.64 15.59 -16.28
N ALA A 45 -26.61 15.73 -15.45
CA ALA A 45 -26.65 15.51 -14.00
C ALA A 45 -26.87 16.83 -13.22
N ARG A 46 -27.07 17.95 -13.89
CA ARG A 46 -27.20 19.29 -13.28
C ARG A 46 -28.17 19.31 -12.08
N SER A 47 -29.29 18.60 -12.18
CA SER A 47 -30.29 18.54 -11.11
C SER A 47 -29.77 17.99 -9.77
N LEU A 48 -28.69 17.19 -9.79
CA LEU A 48 -28.05 16.66 -8.57
C LEU A 48 -27.37 17.76 -7.76
N PHE A 49 -27.04 18.90 -8.36
CA PHE A 49 -26.40 20.04 -7.70
C PHE A 49 -27.40 21.06 -7.13
N SER A 50 -28.70 20.80 -7.27
CA SER A 50 -29.73 21.60 -6.56
C SER A 50 -29.59 21.41 -5.05
N ILE A 51 -29.64 22.53 -4.33
CA ILE A 51 -29.41 22.50 -2.86
C ILE A 51 -30.71 22.10 -2.16
N PRO A 52 -30.70 20.98 -1.41
CA PRO A 52 -31.88 20.59 -0.64
C PRO A 52 -32.14 21.55 0.54
N THR A 53 -33.40 21.75 0.85
CA THR A 53 -33.87 22.70 1.91
C THR A 53 -33.22 22.45 3.26
N TRP A 54 -33.02 21.18 3.64
CA TRP A 54 -32.36 20.84 4.91
C TRP A 54 -30.91 21.34 4.95
N LEU A 55 -30.21 21.38 3.82
CA LEU A 55 -28.83 21.87 3.73
C LEU A 55 -28.77 23.41 3.84
N GLU A 56 -29.75 24.11 3.26
CA GLU A 56 -29.92 25.55 3.45
C GLU A 56 -30.21 25.90 4.90
N GLN A 57 -31.03 25.10 5.58
CA GLN A 57 -31.36 25.28 7.02
C GLN A 57 -30.11 25.06 7.90
N MET A 58 -29.25 24.06 7.59
CA MET A 58 -27.99 23.87 8.28
C MET A 58 -27.09 25.11 8.19
N ILE A 59 -26.99 25.71 7.01
CA ILE A 59 -26.20 26.95 6.83
C ILE A 59 -26.81 28.11 7.62
N ALA A 60 -28.14 28.31 7.56
CA ALA A 60 -28.84 29.36 8.31
C ALA A 60 -28.63 29.25 9.83
N GLN A 61 -28.49 28.03 10.35
CA GLN A 61 -28.19 27.75 11.75
C GLN A 61 -26.70 27.75 12.09
N ASN A 62 -25.83 28.10 11.15
CA ASN A 62 -24.38 28.05 11.30
C ASN A 62 -23.83 26.65 11.65
N TRP A 63 -24.47 25.57 11.14
CA TRP A 63 -24.00 24.20 11.28
C TRP A 63 -23.11 23.86 10.10
N LEU A 64 -21.87 24.31 10.16
CA LEU A 64 -20.93 24.31 9.02
C LEU A 64 -19.90 23.18 9.09
N GLY A 65 -20.04 22.24 10.00
CA GLY A 65 -19.09 21.16 10.24
C GLY A 65 -18.09 21.47 11.35
N ASP A 66 -16.87 20.94 11.23
CA ASP A 66 -15.83 21.05 12.27
C ASP A 66 -15.50 22.49 12.66
N LYS A 67 -15.52 23.41 11.71
CA LYS A 67 -15.20 24.82 11.95
C LYS A 67 -16.22 25.56 12.85
N SER A 68 -17.45 25.07 12.91
CA SER A 68 -18.48 25.60 13.80
C SER A 68 -18.79 24.66 14.98
N GLY A 69 -18.09 23.53 15.08
CA GLY A 69 -18.25 22.53 16.13
C GLY A 69 -19.40 21.54 15.90
N GLN A 70 -20.22 21.75 14.89
CA GLN A 70 -21.33 20.85 14.52
C GLN A 70 -21.69 20.98 13.04
N GLY A 71 -22.14 19.86 12.44
CA GLY A 71 -22.56 19.74 11.05
C GLY A 71 -23.43 18.51 10.91
N PHE A 72 -23.09 17.55 10.02
CA PHE A 72 -23.71 16.24 10.00
C PHE A 72 -23.43 15.44 11.29
N PHE A 73 -22.29 15.73 11.92
CA PHE A 73 -21.87 15.15 13.19
C PHE A 73 -21.67 16.24 14.24
N LYS A 74 -21.98 15.91 15.50
CA LYS A 74 -21.76 16.78 16.65
C LYS A 74 -21.08 16.00 17.76
N LYS A 75 -19.98 16.52 18.28
CA LYS A 75 -19.30 15.98 19.45
C LYS A 75 -19.97 16.51 20.71
N VAL A 76 -20.45 15.59 21.56
CA VAL A 76 -21.05 15.92 22.86
C VAL A 76 -20.26 15.22 23.97
N LYS A 77 -20.34 15.77 25.21
CA LYS A 77 -19.84 15.06 26.39
C LYS A 77 -20.98 14.20 26.93
N SER A 78 -20.72 12.92 27.15
CA SER A 78 -21.69 12.04 27.82
C SER A 78 -21.84 12.43 29.28
N ALA A 79 -22.88 11.91 29.95
CA ALA A 79 -23.07 12.10 31.40
C ALA A 79 -21.88 11.54 32.23
N THR A 80 -21.09 10.62 31.67
CA THR A 80 -19.90 10.05 32.30
C THR A 80 -18.62 10.86 31.99
N GLY A 81 -18.70 11.95 31.20
CA GLY A 81 -17.56 12.77 30.79
C GLY A 81 -16.86 12.31 29.53
N ASP A 82 -17.23 11.15 28.96
CA ASP A 82 -16.66 10.63 27.72
C ASP A 82 -17.16 11.42 26.51
N LYS A 83 -16.33 11.44 25.46
CA LYS A 83 -16.72 12.05 24.17
C LYS A 83 -17.64 11.11 23.40
N ASP A 84 -18.85 11.55 23.11
CA ASP A 84 -19.80 10.86 22.24
C ASP A 84 -20.05 11.64 20.95
N ILE A 85 -20.50 10.96 19.91
CA ILE A 85 -20.77 11.55 18.59
C ILE A 85 -22.25 11.34 18.27
N GLN A 86 -22.97 12.42 18.12
CA GLN A 86 -24.34 12.45 17.61
C GLN A 86 -24.35 12.70 16.11
N VAL A 87 -25.40 12.25 15.45
CA VAL A 87 -25.62 12.35 14.00
C VAL A 87 -26.90 13.13 13.75
N LEU A 88 -26.87 14.05 12.79
CA LEU A 88 -28.02 14.83 12.38
C LEU A 88 -29.06 13.94 11.67
N ASN A 89 -30.30 13.95 12.14
CA ASN A 89 -31.43 13.40 11.42
C ASN A 89 -31.86 14.42 10.35
N LEU A 90 -31.76 14.09 9.07
CA LEU A 90 -32.04 15.03 7.97
C LEU A 90 -33.55 15.35 7.80
N GLN A 91 -34.44 14.60 8.43
CA GLN A 91 -35.88 14.86 8.37
C GLN A 91 -36.33 15.79 9.48
N SER A 92 -35.90 15.54 10.72
CA SER A 92 -36.29 16.33 11.89
C SER A 92 -35.35 17.50 12.19
N LEU A 93 -34.11 17.44 11.67
CA LEU A 93 -32.98 18.32 12.01
C LEU A 93 -32.56 18.27 13.48
N ASP A 94 -32.86 17.16 14.17
CA ASP A 94 -32.42 16.91 15.54
C ASP A 94 -31.16 16.02 15.53
N TYR A 95 -30.32 16.16 16.57
CA TYR A 95 -29.18 15.31 16.77
C TYR A 95 -29.56 14.06 17.57
N GLU A 96 -29.29 12.90 16.99
CA GLU A 96 -29.56 11.58 17.57
C GLU A 96 -28.27 10.82 17.90
N PRO A 97 -28.28 9.88 18.86
CA PRO A 97 -27.15 8.98 19.08
C PRO A 97 -26.78 8.20 17.81
N ARG A 98 -25.48 8.07 17.53
CA ARG A 98 -24.98 7.35 16.36
C ARG A 98 -25.36 5.87 16.43
N LYS A 99 -26.10 5.39 15.45
CA LYS A 99 -26.42 3.97 15.26
C LYS A 99 -25.43 3.35 14.26
N LYS A 100 -24.92 2.15 14.56
CA LYS A 100 -24.14 1.38 13.57
C LYS A 100 -25.11 0.67 12.62
N PRO A 101 -25.13 1.02 11.33
CA PRO A 101 -25.97 0.31 10.37
C PRO A 101 -25.46 -1.12 10.19
N LYS A 102 -26.39 -2.05 10.04
CA LYS A 102 -26.07 -3.46 9.76
C LYS A 102 -26.67 -3.82 8.41
N PHE A 103 -25.81 -4.18 7.46
CA PHE A 103 -26.19 -4.69 6.15
C PHE A 103 -25.45 -6.01 5.93
N ALA A 104 -26.18 -7.08 5.58
CA ALA A 104 -25.58 -8.38 5.35
C ALA A 104 -24.52 -8.32 4.24
N THR A 105 -24.80 -7.61 3.16
CA THR A 105 -23.85 -7.35 2.06
C THR A 105 -22.56 -6.69 2.54
N LEU A 106 -22.66 -5.71 3.43
CA LEU A 106 -21.48 -4.99 3.94
C LEU A 106 -20.62 -5.89 4.84
N GLU A 107 -21.24 -6.68 5.70
CA GLU A 107 -20.53 -7.59 6.59
C GLU A 107 -19.82 -8.71 5.81
N ALA A 108 -20.45 -9.24 4.76
CA ALA A 108 -19.82 -10.22 3.87
C ALA A 108 -18.63 -9.63 3.11
N ALA A 109 -18.77 -8.41 2.59
CA ALA A 109 -17.71 -7.74 1.83
C ALA A 109 -16.47 -7.40 2.67
N LYS A 110 -16.62 -7.12 3.98
CA LYS A 110 -15.50 -6.81 4.89
C LYS A 110 -14.51 -7.98 5.05
N GLN A 111 -14.92 -9.20 4.74
CA GLN A 111 -14.05 -10.38 4.82
C GLN A 111 -13.16 -10.54 3.59
N ILE A 112 -13.41 -9.76 2.53
CA ILE A 112 -12.67 -9.83 1.27
C ILE A 112 -11.57 -8.74 1.29
N GLU A 113 -10.32 -9.15 1.21
CA GLU A 113 -9.19 -8.24 1.31
C GLU A 113 -9.00 -7.41 0.03
N ASP A 114 -9.14 -8.02 -1.15
CA ASP A 114 -8.97 -7.31 -2.42
C ASP A 114 -10.18 -6.45 -2.77
N LEU A 115 -9.92 -5.21 -3.20
CA LEU A 115 -10.97 -4.26 -3.54
C LEU A 115 -11.84 -4.71 -4.74
N PRO A 116 -11.29 -5.24 -5.85
CA PRO A 116 -12.10 -5.79 -6.94
C PRO A 116 -13.09 -6.88 -6.49
N GLY A 117 -12.67 -7.79 -5.63
CA GLY A 117 -13.54 -8.81 -5.05
C GLY A 117 -14.62 -8.23 -4.15
N ARG A 118 -14.26 -7.23 -3.31
CA ARG A 118 -15.24 -6.51 -2.49
C ARG A 118 -16.31 -5.82 -3.34
N LEU A 119 -15.92 -5.09 -4.38
CA LEU A 119 -16.87 -4.42 -5.28
C LEU A 119 -17.85 -5.42 -5.92
N LYS A 120 -17.35 -6.58 -6.39
CA LYS A 120 -18.22 -7.66 -6.93
C LYS A 120 -19.23 -8.16 -5.91
N ALA A 121 -18.78 -8.42 -4.67
CA ALA A 121 -19.65 -8.86 -3.58
C ALA A 121 -20.71 -7.82 -3.21
N LEU A 122 -20.33 -6.54 -3.14
CA LEU A 122 -21.24 -5.43 -2.86
C LEU A 122 -22.31 -5.28 -3.95
N MET A 123 -21.93 -5.37 -5.22
CA MET A 123 -22.85 -5.28 -6.35
C MET A 123 -23.81 -6.50 -6.45
N ALA A 124 -23.39 -7.67 -5.98
CA ALA A 124 -24.21 -8.88 -5.94
C ALA A 124 -25.23 -8.90 -4.78
N GLY A 125 -25.07 -8.02 -3.79
CA GLY A 125 -25.92 -7.94 -2.62
C GLY A 125 -27.41 -7.73 -2.95
N GLN A 126 -28.30 -8.41 -2.19
CA GLN A 126 -29.75 -8.35 -2.42
C GLN A 126 -30.48 -7.43 -1.43
N ASP A 127 -29.76 -6.88 -0.44
CA ASP A 127 -30.28 -5.93 0.53
C ASP A 127 -30.22 -4.46 0.04
N LYS A 128 -30.64 -3.53 0.89
CA LYS A 128 -30.60 -2.08 0.62
C LYS A 128 -29.20 -1.59 0.22
N ALA A 129 -28.14 -2.17 0.79
CA ALA A 129 -26.76 -1.80 0.45
C ALA A 129 -26.41 -2.25 -0.97
N GLY A 130 -26.73 -3.47 -1.37
CA GLY A 130 -26.52 -3.95 -2.73
C GLY A 130 -27.28 -3.13 -3.77
N ALA A 131 -28.54 -2.74 -3.46
CA ALA A 131 -29.32 -1.85 -4.32
C ALA A 131 -28.66 -0.47 -4.47
N PHE A 132 -28.17 0.10 -3.36
CA PHE A 132 -27.42 1.36 -3.36
C PHE A 132 -26.17 1.28 -4.24
N TYR A 133 -25.36 0.22 -4.11
CA TYR A 133 -24.13 0.10 -4.88
C TYR A 133 -24.40 -0.06 -6.39
N ARG A 134 -25.43 -0.79 -6.78
CA ARG A 134 -25.84 -0.88 -8.21
C ARG A 134 -26.23 0.48 -8.75
N GLN A 135 -27.16 1.16 -8.10
CA GLN A 135 -27.60 2.49 -8.53
C GLN A 135 -26.44 3.48 -8.61
N PHE A 136 -25.60 3.50 -7.57
CA PHE A 136 -24.46 4.39 -7.47
C PHE A 136 -23.45 4.17 -8.61
N HIS A 137 -23.01 2.93 -8.83
CA HIS A 137 -22.01 2.63 -9.86
C HIS A 137 -22.58 2.78 -11.27
N TYR A 138 -23.83 2.41 -11.50
CA TYR A 138 -24.45 2.60 -12.81
C TYR A 138 -24.56 4.08 -13.19
N ALA A 139 -24.96 4.93 -12.25
CA ALA A 139 -25.00 6.36 -12.48
C ALA A 139 -23.60 6.94 -12.72
N LEU A 140 -22.61 6.53 -11.93
CA LEU A 140 -21.22 6.95 -12.09
C LEU A 140 -20.67 6.54 -13.46
N PHE A 141 -20.81 5.27 -13.84
CA PHE A 141 -20.29 4.76 -15.11
C PHE A 141 -20.98 5.36 -16.34
N SER A 142 -22.29 5.57 -16.26
CA SER A 142 -23.02 6.32 -17.28
C SER A 142 -22.40 7.70 -17.46
N TYR A 143 -22.30 8.47 -16.37
CA TYR A 143 -21.80 9.84 -16.38
C TYR A 143 -20.38 9.95 -16.92
N ILE A 144 -19.42 9.18 -16.38
CA ILE A 144 -18.01 9.27 -16.82
C ILE A 144 -17.82 8.87 -18.28
N SER A 145 -18.62 7.93 -18.80
CA SER A 145 -18.49 7.51 -20.19
C SER A 145 -18.79 8.64 -21.17
N HIS A 146 -19.74 9.51 -20.83
CA HIS A 146 -20.10 10.68 -21.63
C HIS A 146 -19.10 11.85 -21.48
N ARG A 147 -18.24 11.84 -20.45
CA ARG A 147 -17.20 12.87 -20.27
C ARG A 147 -15.98 12.66 -21.17
N ILE A 148 -15.94 11.56 -21.91
CA ILE A 148 -14.92 11.29 -22.93
C ILE A 148 -15.58 11.49 -24.32
N PRO A 149 -15.05 12.38 -25.18
CA PRO A 149 -13.88 13.24 -25.04
C PRO A 149 -14.15 14.64 -24.48
N GLU A 150 -15.31 14.92 -23.91
CA GLU A 150 -15.75 16.27 -23.52
C GLU A 150 -14.79 16.96 -22.55
N ILE A 151 -14.37 16.23 -21.48
CA ILE A 151 -13.45 16.75 -20.44
C ILE A 151 -12.03 16.25 -20.67
N SER A 152 -11.87 15.04 -21.17
CA SER A 152 -10.58 14.40 -21.38
C SER A 152 -10.65 13.43 -22.56
N ASP A 153 -9.60 13.40 -23.38
CA ASP A 153 -9.47 12.42 -24.45
C ASP A 153 -9.11 11.01 -23.95
N ASP A 154 -8.52 10.92 -22.77
CA ASP A 154 -7.97 9.69 -22.21
C ASP A 154 -8.68 9.28 -20.93
N ILE A 155 -9.10 8.02 -20.86
CA ILE A 155 -9.82 7.44 -19.72
C ILE A 155 -8.97 7.44 -18.42
N TYR A 156 -7.68 7.21 -18.55
CA TYR A 156 -6.79 7.13 -17.38
C TYR A 156 -6.66 8.49 -16.67
N LYS A 157 -6.75 9.60 -17.38
CA LYS A 157 -6.72 10.94 -16.76
C LYS A 157 -7.91 11.18 -15.83
N VAL A 158 -9.07 10.63 -16.18
CA VAL A 158 -10.26 10.67 -15.32
C VAL A 158 -10.02 9.86 -14.05
N ASP A 159 -9.50 8.64 -14.19
CA ASP A 159 -9.18 7.77 -13.04
C ASP A 159 -8.11 8.40 -12.15
N ASP A 160 -7.02 8.90 -12.72
CA ASP A 160 -5.94 9.58 -11.98
C ASP A 160 -6.46 10.82 -11.24
N ALA A 161 -7.32 11.61 -11.87
CA ALA A 161 -7.94 12.78 -11.24
C ALA A 161 -8.82 12.39 -10.05
N MET A 162 -9.59 11.30 -10.15
CA MET A 162 -10.41 10.80 -9.05
C MET A 162 -9.56 10.22 -7.92
N MET A 163 -8.51 9.47 -8.23
CA MET A 163 -7.58 8.94 -7.23
C MET A 163 -6.82 10.06 -6.52
N ALA A 164 -6.25 10.99 -7.26
CA ALA A 164 -5.48 12.10 -6.68
C ALA A 164 -6.36 13.14 -5.96
N GLY A 165 -7.52 13.48 -6.55
CA GLY A 165 -8.41 14.52 -6.02
C GLY A 165 -9.27 14.08 -4.84
N PHE A 166 -9.72 12.83 -4.84
CA PHE A 166 -10.62 12.30 -3.81
C PHE A 166 -10.01 11.22 -2.93
N GLY A 167 -8.75 10.84 -3.16
CA GLY A 167 -8.07 9.79 -2.40
C GLY A 167 -8.71 8.40 -2.60
N TRP A 168 -9.21 8.09 -3.80
CA TRP A 168 -9.73 6.77 -4.12
C TRP A 168 -8.58 5.79 -4.37
N GLU A 169 -8.77 4.52 -4.00
CA GLU A 169 -7.78 3.47 -4.24
C GLU A 169 -7.73 3.03 -5.71
N ILE A 170 -8.87 3.10 -6.42
CA ILE A 170 -8.98 2.85 -7.86
C ILE A 170 -9.95 3.85 -8.49
N GLY A 171 -9.72 4.19 -9.75
CA GLY A 171 -10.56 5.09 -10.51
C GLY A 171 -11.91 4.48 -10.93
N ALA A 172 -12.72 5.26 -11.63
CA ALA A 172 -14.05 4.82 -12.02
C ALA A 172 -14.02 3.81 -13.17
N PHE A 173 -13.16 3.99 -14.19
CA PHE A 173 -12.98 3.01 -15.26
C PHE A 173 -12.32 1.73 -14.76
N GLU A 174 -11.35 1.82 -13.83
CA GLU A 174 -10.79 0.66 -13.15
C GLU A 174 -11.85 -0.11 -12.34
N SER A 175 -12.73 0.61 -11.64
CA SER A 175 -13.85 0.00 -10.91
C SER A 175 -14.81 -0.71 -11.86
N TRP A 176 -15.03 -0.14 -13.04
CA TRP A 176 -15.89 -0.74 -14.06
C TRP A 176 -15.26 -2.02 -14.63
N ASP A 177 -13.97 -2.00 -14.94
CA ASP A 177 -13.20 -3.20 -15.32
C ASP A 177 -13.28 -4.29 -14.25
N ALA A 178 -13.10 -3.92 -12.99
CA ALA A 178 -13.20 -4.85 -11.87
C ALA A 178 -14.57 -5.56 -11.81
N LEU A 179 -15.65 -4.88 -12.17
CA LEU A 179 -17.01 -5.43 -12.20
C LEU A 179 -17.31 -6.18 -13.50
N GLY A 180 -16.53 -5.97 -14.54
CA GLY A 180 -16.71 -6.54 -15.88
C GLY A 180 -17.59 -5.64 -16.77
N VAL A 181 -16.98 -4.97 -17.77
CA VAL A 181 -17.62 -3.93 -18.58
C VAL A 181 -18.86 -4.45 -19.30
N ALA A 182 -18.75 -5.53 -20.07
CA ALA A 182 -19.87 -6.07 -20.86
C ALA A 182 -21.10 -6.46 -20.00
N LYS A 183 -20.83 -7.15 -18.86
CA LYS A 183 -21.88 -7.55 -17.90
C LYS A 183 -22.56 -6.32 -17.29
N THR A 184 -21.77 -5.32 -16.92
CA THR A 184 -22.26 -4.10 -16.27
C THR A 184 -23.06 -3.27 -17.27
N VAL A 185 -22.59 -3.11 -18.51
CA VAL A 185 -23.33 -2.43 -19.60
C VAL A 185 -24.71 -3.05 -19.82
N ALA A 186 -24.81 -4.38 -19.90
CA ALA A 186 -26.09 -5.07 -20.05
C ALA A 186 -27.06 -4.77 -18.89
N ALA A 187 -26.54 -4.78 -17.65
CA ALA A 187 -27.33 -4.46 -16.45
C ALA A 187 -27.74 -2.99 -16.39
N MET A 188 -26.86 -2.07 -16.77
CA MET A 188 -27.13 -0.63 -16.85
C MET A 188 -28.23 -0.31 -17.84
N LYS A 189 -28.21 -0.91 -19.03
CA LYS A 189 -29.28 -0.77 -20.04
C LYS A 189 -30.62 -1.27 -19.51
N THR A 190 -30.63 -2.41 -18.84
CA THR A 190 -31.85 -2.96 -18.21
C THR A 190 -32.37 -2.03 -17.10
N ALA A 191 -31.50 -1.34 -16.40
CA ALA A 191 -31.83 -0.36 -15.36
C ALA A 191 -32.18 1.04 -15.92
N GLY A 192 -32.15 1.25 -17.25
CA GLY A 192 -32.53 2.50 -17.91
C GLY A 192 -31.41 3.55 -17.98
N HIS A 193 -30.17 3.17 -17.71
CA HIS A 193 -29.01 4.08 -17.86
C HIS A 193 -28.51 4.10 -19.31
N THR A 194 -28.11 5.28 -19.78
CA THR A 194 -27.42 5.48 -21.07
C THR A 194 -25.93 5.25 -20.93
N ILE A 195 -25.30 4.89 -22.03
CA ILE A 195 -23.86 4.62 -22.10
C ILE A 195 -23.33 5.31 -23.35
N ALA A 196 -22.17 5.92 -23.26
CA ALA A 196 -21.56 6.56 -24.41
C ALA A 196 -21.30 5.56 -25.55
N PRO A 197 -21.57 5.93 -26.81
CA PRO A 197 -21.45 5.03 -27.97
C PRO A 197 -20.09 4.36 -28.11
N TRP A 198 -19.01 5.05 -27.76
CA TRP A 198 -17.66 4.51 -27.87
C TRP A 198 -17.42 3.26 -26.99
N VAL A 199 -18.11 3.13 -25.84
CA VAL A 199 -18.02 1.93 -24.98
C VAL A 199 -18.68 0.74 -25.68
N GLU A 200 -19.81 0.95 -26.35
CA GLU A 200 -20.48 -0.10 -27.10
C GLU A 200 -19.66 -0.53 -28.33
N GLU A 201 -19.04 0.44 -29.03
CA GLU A 201 -18.12 0.18 -30.14
C GLU A 201 -16.89 -0.63 -29.69
N MET A 202 -16.31 -0.28 -28.53
CA MET A 202 -15.22 -1.03 -27.91
C MET A 202 -15.61 -2.49 -27.68
N LEU A 203 -16.76 -2.73 -27.07
CA LEU A 203 -17.28 -4.08 -26.80
C LEU A 203 -17.59 -4.85 -28.09
N ALA A 204 -18.17 -4.18 -29.10
CA ALA A 204 -18.45 -4.76 -30.42
C ALA A 204 -17.18 -5.16 -31.17
N ALA A 205 -16.06 -4.46 -30.95
CA ALA A 205 -14.73 -4.80 -31.46
C ALA A 205 -14.07 -5.97 -30.71
N GLY A 206 -14.73 -6.56 -29.71
CA GLY A 206 -14.19 -7.66 -28.91
C GLY A 206 -13.28 -7.23 -27.76
N ILE A 207 -13.16 -5.92 -27.51
CA ILE A 207 -12.37 -5.35 -26.41
C ILE A 207 -13.28 -5.27 -25.18
N SER A 208 -12.97 -6.02 -24.13
CA SER A 208 -13.85 -6.23 -22.97
C SER A 208 -13.44 -5.48 -21.70
N SER A 209 -12.35 -4.71 -21.75
CA SER A 209 -11.81 -3.95 -20.62
C SER A 209 -11.22 -2.62 -21.07
N PHE A 210 -11.21 -1.64 -20.18
CA PHE A 210 -10.59 -0.34 -20.42
C PHE A 210 -9.06 -0.37 -20.27
N TYR A 211 -8.58 -1.26 -19.39
CA TYR A 211 -7.16 -1.48 -19.15
C TYR A 211 -6.76 -2.90 -19.51
N SER A 212 -5.52 -3.04 -19.92
CA SER A 212 -4.89 -4.34 -20.21
C SER A 212 -3.45 -4.33 -19.74
N VAL A 213 -2.81 -5.49 -19.76
CA VAL A 213 -1.39 -5.66 -19.45
C VAL A 213 -0.73 -6.46 -20.56
N ALA A 214 0.35 -5.93 -21.11
CA ALA A 214 1.21 -6.66 -22.05
C ALA A 214 2.69 -6.41 -21.71
N ASN A 215 3.47 -7.50 -21.62
CA ASN A 215 4.90 -7.45 -21.31
C ASN A 215 5.25 -6.65 -20.03
N GLY A 216 4.42 -6.82 -18.98
CA GLY A 216 4.59 -6.11 -17.71
C GLY A 216 4.15 -4.64 -17.73
N LYS A 217 3.79 -4.10 -18.89
CA LYS A 217 3.33 -2.71 -19.04
C LYS A 217 1.81 -2.65 -18.99
N ARG A 218 1.30 -1.65 -18.27
CA ARG A 218 -0.12 -1.34 -18.26
C ARG A 218 -0.47 -0.55 -19.51
N LEU A 219 -1.55 -0.94 -20.17
CA LEU A 219 -2.12 -0.31 -21.34
C LEU A 219 -3.50 0.23 -20.98
N TYR A 220 -3.93 1.29 -21.67
CA TYR A 220 -5.29 1.81 -21.60
C TYR A 220 -5.93 1.81 -23.00
N TYR A 221 -7.25 1.66 -23.05
CA TYR A 221 -8.00 1.80 -24.30
C TYR A 221 -8.05 3.27 -24.69
N ASN A 222 -7.40 3.61 -25.81
CA ASN A 222 -7.49 4.96 -26.40
C ASN A 222 -8.72 5.03 -27.29
N VAL A 223 -9.66 5.92 -26.92
CA VAL A 223 -10.95 6.06 -27.60
C VAL A 223 -10.79 6.57 -29.04
N SER A 224 -9.82 7.45 -29.29
CA SER A 224 -9.55 8.03 -30.59
C SER A 224 -8.95 7.03 -31.57
N THR A 225 -7.97 6.24 -31.13
CA THR A 225 -7.30 5.22 -31.97
C THR A 225 -8.02 3.88 -31.97
N ARG A 226 -8.95 3.66 -31.02
CA ARG A 226 -9.70 2.40 -30.81
C ARG A 226 -8.80 1.20 -30.52
N GLN A 227 -7.66 1.43 -29.89
CA GLN A 227 -6.65 0.41 -29.57
C GLN A 227 -6.12 0.61 -28.16
N TYR A 228 -5.45 -0.44 -27.65
CA TYR A 228 -4.68 -0.31 -26.44
C TYR A 228 -3.36 0.41 -26.67
N GLU A 229 -3.09 1.43 -25.89
CA GLU A 229 -1.85 2.18 -25.91
C GLU A 229 -1.14 2.11 -24.55
N PRO A 230 0.20 2.18 -24.50
CA PRO A 230 0.94 2.20 -23.25
C PRO A 230 0.56 3.42 -22.41
N MET A 231 0.41 3.21 -21.09
CA MET A 231 0.25 4.32 -20.15
C MET A 231 1.44 5.28 -20.26
N PRO A 232 1.22 6.58 -20.50
CA PRO A 232 2.31 7.56 -20.55
C PRO A 232 3.11 7.56 -19.25
N GLY A 233 4.45 7.55 -19.35
CA GLY A 233 5.35 7.49 -18.21
C GLY A 233 5.41 6.11 -17.52
N GLY A 234 4.65 5.11 -17.99
CA GLY A 234 4.58 3.78 -17.38
C GLY A 234 5.92 3.02 -17.35
N ASP A 235 6.86 3.37 -18.22
CA ASP A 235 8.20 2.77 -18.24
C ASP A 235 9.03 3.04 -16.97
N ALA A 236 8.66 4.07 -16.22
CA ALA A 236 9.32 4.42 -14.96
C ALA A 236 8.84 3.59 -13.76
N PHE A 237 7.80 2.77 -13.95
CA PHE A 237 7.15 2.04 -12.86
C PHE A 237 7.11 0.54 -13.14
N ILE A 238 7.36 -0.26 -12.11
CA ILE A 238 7.14 -1.70 -12.13
C ILE A 238 6.06 -2.03 -11.09
N VAL A 239 4.97 -2.64 -11.58
CA VAL A 239 3.93 -3.25 -10.75
C VAL A 239 4.09 -4.76 -10.88
N MET A 240 4.50 -5.43 -9.81
CA MET A 240 4.83 -6.88 -9.82
C MET A 240 3.71 -7.73 -10.42
N LYS A 241 2.45 -7.44 -10.06
CA LYS A 241 1.27 -8.15 -10.56
C LYS A 241 1.11 -8.10 -12.08
N ASN A 242 1.67 -7.11 -12.76
CA ASN A 242 1.63 -7.04 -14.22
C ASN A 242 2.50 -8.12 -14.89
N PHE A 243 3.32 -8.81 -14.11
CA PHE A 243 4.18 -9.92 -14.55
C PHE A 243 3.63 -11.30 -14.18
N ASP A 244 2.36 -11.41 -13.83
CA ASP A 244 1.73 -12.69 -13.44
C ASP A 244 1.91 -13.80 -14.48
N ASN A 245 1.89 -13.47 -15.77
CA ASN A 245 2.15 -14.38 -16.88
C ASN A 245 3.65 -14.74 -17.04
N GLN A 246 4.55 -14.06 -16.34
CA GLN A 246 5.98 -14.28 -16.28
C GLN A 246 6.43 -14.83 -14.92
N THR A 247 5.53 -15.51 -14.23
CA THR A 247 5.83 -16.18 -12.96
C THR A 247 6.81 -17.34 -13.19
N VAL A 248 7.97 -17.26 -12.52
CA VAL A 248 9.02 -18.29 -12.58
C VAL A 248 8.79 -19.33 -11.49
N TRP A 249 8.35 -18.90 -10.30
CA TRP A 249 8.09 -19.80 -9.17
C TRP A 249 7.07 -19.15 -8.21
N LYS A 250 6.33 -19.98 -7.46
CA LYS A 250 5.41 -19.55 -6.41
C LYS A 250 5.16 -20.65 -5.39
N ASN A 251 4.78 -20.23 -4.17
CA ASN A 251 4.09 -21.07 -3.17
C ASN A 251 2.81 -20.34 -2.69
N SER A 252 2.26 -20.74 -1.55
CA SER A 252 1.06 -20.10 -0.96
C SER A 252 1.27 -18.65 -0.53
N ALA A 253 2.50 -18.27 -0.13
CA ALA A 253 2.83 -16.96 0.43
C ALA A 253 3.60 -16.06 -0.53
N CYS A 254 4.35 -16.61 -1.50
CA CYS A 254 5.30 -15.87 -2.32
C CYS A 254 5.15 -16.14 -3.80
N ARG A 255 5.59 -15.18 -4.61
CA ARG A 255 5.74 -15.33 -6.06
C ARG A 255 7.00 -14.66 -6.54
N THR A 256 7.71 -15.36 -7.46
CA THR A 256 8.91 -14.87 -8.14
C THR A 256 8.56 -14.64 -9.61
N TYR A 257 8.83 -13.43 -10.09
CA TYR A 257 8.56 -12.99 -11.46
C TYR A 257 9.86 -12.76 -12.23
N HIS A 258 9.82 -12.97 -13.54
CA HIS A 258 10.81 -12.43 -14.45
C HIS A 258 10.42 -11.00 -14.83
N LEU A 259 11.17 -10.01 -14.33
CA LEU A 259 10.88 -8.59 -14.53
C LEU A 259 11.41 -8.01 -15.86
N GLY A 260 11.93 -8.89 -16.74
CA GLY A 260 12.70 -8.48 -17.93
C GLY A 260 14.17 -8.21 -17.62
N ASP A 261 14.99 -8.07 -18.66
CA ASP A 261 16.45 -7.81 -18.60
C ASP A 261 17.24 -8.79 -17.72
N ASP A 262 16.75 -10.04 -17.64
CA ASP A 262 17.30 -11.12 -16.80
C ASP A 262 17.34 -10.80 -15.31
N VAL A 263 16.37 -10.04 -14.81
CA VAL A 263 16.20 -9.74 -13.38
C VAL A 263 14.96 -10.45 -12.84
N LEU A 264 15.11 -11.12 -11.70
CA LEU A 264 13.99 -11.68 -10.94
C LEU A 264 13.45 -10.66 -9.92
N GLY A 265 12.14 -10.72 -9.66
CA GLY A 265 11.48 -10.00 -8.58
C GLY A 265 10.75 -10.95 -7.67
N LEU A 266 10.97 -10.86 -6.37
CA LEU A 266 10.25 -11.62 -5.34
C LEU A 266 9.27 -10.71 -4.60
N GLU A 267 8.02 -11.17 -4.46
CA GLU A 267 6.95 -10.57 -3.68
C GLU A 267 6.29 -11.61 -2.80
N TRP A 268 5.79 -11.20 -1.62
CA TRP A 268 4.96 -12.06 -0.76
C TRP A 268 3.67 -11.36 -0.31
N TYR A 269 2.64 -12.18 -0.01
CA TYR A 269 1.27 -11.72 0.21
C TYR A 269 0.76 -11.99 1.62
N THR A 270 1.66 -12.21 2.57
CA THR A 270 1.30 -12.46 3.97
C THR A 270 0.73 -11.20 4.62
N LYS A 271 -0.13 -11.38 5.60
CA LYS A 271 -0.72 -10.26 6.35
C LYS A 271 0.38 -9.39 6.96
N MET A 272 0.30 -8.07 6.75
CA MET A 272 1.32 -7.09 7.17
C MET A 272 2.73 -7.35 6.61
N GLY A 273 2.85 -8.15 5.56
CA GLY A 273 4.15 -8.55 5.03
C GLY A 273 4.97 -9.41 5.99
N SER A 274 4.33 -10.18 6.88
CA SER A 274 5.05 -10.98 7.88
C SER A 274 5.91 -12.06 7.23
N ILE A 275 7.12 -12.25 7.76
CA ILE A 275 8.09 -13.24 7.28
C ILE A 275 7.93 -14.53 8.08
N GLY A 276 7.40 -15.57 7.47
CA GLY A 276 7.29 -16.92 8.00
C GLY A 276 8.07 -17.92 7.16
N GLY A 277 7.96 -19.22 7.48
CA GLY A 277 8.70 -20.30 6.82
C GLY A 277 8.56 -20.29 5.29
N GLU A 278 7.34 -20.11 4.77
CA GLU A 278 7.08 -20.07 3.33
C GLU A 278 7.72 -18.85 2.64
N VAL A 279 7.82 -17.71 3.32
CA VAL A 279 8.52 -16.52 2.81
C VAL A 279 10.03 -16.77 2.81
N LEU A 280 10.58 -17.36 3.87
CA LEU A 280 12.00 -17.73 3.94
C LEU A 280 12.37 -18.73 2.83
N GLU A 281 11.52 -19.74 2.59
CA GLU A 281 11.67 -20.66 1.45
C GLU A 281 11.66 -19.90 0.11
N GLY A 282 10.72 -18.95 -0.06
CA GLY A 282 10.60 -18.11 -1.25
C GLY A 282 11.87 -17.30 -1.53
N ILE A 283 12.46 -16.70 -0.49
CA ILE A 283 13.72 -15.94 -0.61
C ILE A 283 14.86 -16.88 -1.05
N GLN A 284 15.05 -18.02 -0.38
CA GLN A 284 16.10 -18.97 -0.71
C GLN A 284 15.95 -19.54 -2.13
N LYS A 285 14.71 -19.88 -2.50
CA LYS A 285 14.40 -20.40 -3.84
C LYS A 285 14.66 -19.38 -4.94
N SER A 286 14.25 -18.12 -4.71
CA SER A 286 14.45 -17.04 -5.67
C SER A 286 15.92 -16.74 -5.90
N ILE A 287 16.74 -16.74 -4.83
CA ILE A 287 18.20 -16.59 -4.95
C ILE A 287 18.77 -17.76 -5.76
N SER A 288 18.38 -19.01 -5.43
CA SER A 288 18.89 -20.19 -6.14
C SER A 288 18.52 -20.20 -7.63
N LEU A 289 17.34 -19.70 -7.99
CA LEU A 289 16.94 -19.53 -9.38
C LEU A 289 17.71 -18.41 -10.07
N ALA A 290 17.92 -17.29 -9.37
CA ALA A 290 18.65 -16.15 -9.92
C ALA A 290 20.11 -16.52 -10.21
N GLU A 291 20.77 -17.26 -9.33
CA GLU A 291 22.14 -17.73 -9.52
C GLU A 291 22.35 -18.66 -10.71
N GLN A 292 21.28 -19.34 -11.16
CA GLN A 292 21.38 -20.26 -12.30
C GLN A 292 21.38 -19.55 -13.65
N SER A 293 20.61 -18.46 -13.81
CA SER A 293 20.34 -17.92 -15.14
C SER A 293 19.95 -16.45 -15.20
N TYR A 294 20.07 -15.69 -14.09
CA TYR A 294 19.65 -14.30 -14.04
C TYR A 294 20.76 -13.40 -13.49
N LYS A 295 20.63 -12.10 -13.75
CA LYS A 295 21.60 -11.10 -13.29
C LYS A 295 21.50 -10.83 -11.79
N GLY A 296 20.32 -11.01 -11.20
CA GLY A 296 20.11 -10.79 -9.79
C GLY A 296 18.63 -10.76 -9.38
N LEU A 297 18.39 -10.35 -8.14
CA LEU A 297 17.09 -10.42 -7.49
C LEU A 297 16.69 -9.06 -6.89
N VAL A 298 15.47 -8.60 -7.19
CA VAL A 298 14.78 -7.53 -6.46
C VAL A 298 13.84 -8.16 -5.46
N ILE A 299 13.88 -7.73 -4.20
CA ILE A 299 12.93 -8.10 -3.15
C ILE A 299 12.05 -6.88 -2.85
N ALA A 300 10.75 -6.99 -3.14
CA ALA A 300 9.79 -5.91 -2.95
C ALA A 300 8.39 -6.44 -2.64
N ASN A 301 7.52 -5.58 -2.13
CA ASN A 301 6.09 -5.87 -1.93
C ASN A 301 5.23 -4.75 -2.51
N SER A 302 4.03 -5.11 -2.97
CA SER A 302 3.03 -4.15 -3.48
C SER A 302 1.99 -3.74 -2.43
N GLY A 303 1.95 -4.38 -1.25
CA GLY A 303 1.04 -4.05 -0.15
C GLY A 303 1.37 -2.70 0.52
N ALA A 304 0.60 -2.33 1.54
CA ALA A 304 0.81 -1.08 2.28
C ALA A 304 2.17 -1.00 3.01
N ASN A 305 2.78 -2.15 3.29
CA ASN A 305 4.04 -2.26 4.00
C ASN A 305 4.97 -3.27 3.32
N PHE A 306 6.27 -3.04 3.45
CA PHE A 306 7.26 -4.01 3.03
C PHE A 306 7.22 -5.24 3.93
N SER A 307 7.42 -5.06 5.25
CA SER A 307 7.29 -6.13 6.24
C SER A 307 7.23 -5.59 7.67
N ALA A 308 6.31 -6.10 8.46
CA ALA A 308 6.27 -5.87 9.91
C ALA A 308 7.19 -6.83 10.70
N GLY A 309 7.98 -7.66 10.02
CA GLY A 309 8.89 -8.62 10.63
C GLY A 309 8.32 -10.03 10.73
N ALA A 310 8.86 -10.84 11.65
CA ALA A 310 8.42 -12.21 11.89
C ALA A 310 7.01 -12.28 12.49
N ASN A 311 6.36 -13.43 12.37
CA ASN A 311 5.07 -13.67 13.02
C ASN A 311 5.26 -13.91 14.52
N VAL A 312 5.22 -12.84 15.30
CA VAL A 312 5.44 -12.85 16.76
C VAL A 312 4.43 -13.72 17.51
N ALA A 313 3.16 -13.77 17.04
CA ALA A 313 2.14 -14.58 17.68
C ALA A 313 2.49 -16.08 17.61
N MET A 314 3.07 -16.52 16.51
CA MET A 314 3.53 -17.90 16.34
C MET A 314 4.71 -18.23 17.25
N ILE A 315 5.69 -17.33 17.35
CA ILE A 315 6.82 -17.48 18.28
C ILE A 315 6.33 -17.55 19.74
N PHE A 316 5.37 -16.69 20.08
CA PHE A 316 4.77 -16.66 21.42
C PHE A 316 4.03 -17.96 21.77
N MET A 317 3.28 -18.53 20.81
CA MET A 317 2.59 -19.81 21.01
C MET A 317 3.57 -20.94 21.24
N MET A 318 4.61 -21.08 20.41
CA MET A 318 5.68 -22.07 20.62
C MET A 318 6.37 -21.90 21.97
N ALA A 319 6.59 -20.66 22.45
CA ALA A 319 7.17 -20.40 23.75
C ALA A 319 6.26 -20.80 24.93
N ILE A 320 4.93 -20.60 24.82
CA ILE A 320 3.95 -21.06 25.81
C ILE A 320 3.93 -22.61 25.88
N GLU A 321 3.98 -23.25 24.72
CA GLU A 321 4.00 -24.70 24.58
C GLU A 321 5.36 -25.31 25.00
N GLN A 322 6.36 -24.46 25.27
CA GLN A 322 7.74 -24.83 25.60
C GLN A 322 8.43 -25.64 24.48
N ASP A 323 8.03 -25.41 23.27
CA ASP A 323 8.59 -26.07 22.09
C ASP A 323 9.83 -25.34 21.59
N TYR A 324 10.90 -25.43 22.42
CA TYR A 324 12.15 -24.70 22.20
C TYR A 324 12.92 -25.23 20.99
N ASP A 325 12.74 -26.49 20.61
CA ASP A 325 13.41 -27.08 19.44
C ASP A 325 12.85 -26.49 18.16
N GLU A 326 11.53 -26.28 18.08
CA GLU A 326 10.86 -25.61 16.95
C GLU A 326 11.28 -24.13 16.87
N ILE A 327 11.40 -23.45 18.02
CA ILE A 327 11.89 -22.06 18.06
C ILE A 327 13.34 -21.98 17.55
N ASP A 328 14.23 -22.86 18.00
CA ASP A 328 15.63 -22.90 17.57
C ASP A 328 15.72 -23.17 16.05
N MET A 329 14.93 -24.12 15.55
CA MET A 329 14.87 -24.43 14.12
C MET A 329 14.38 -23.23 13.31
N ALA A 330 13.31 -22.54 13.74
CA ALA A 330 12.79 -21.37 13.08
C ALA A 330 13.80 -20.21 13.04
N ILE A 331 14.50 -19.96 14.16
CA ILE A 331 15.55 -18.93 14.25
C ILE A 331 16.71 -19.29 13.31
N ARG A 332 17.18 -20.53 13.32
CA ARG A 332 18.27 -20.98 12.43
C ARG A 332 17.88 -20.84 10.96
N MET A 333 16.67 -21.21 10.58
CA MET A 333 16.16 -21.04 9.22
C MET A 333 16.17 -19.56 8.82
N PHE A 334 15.72 -18.68 9.72
CA PHE A 334 15.72 -17.24 9.48
C PHE A 334 17.14 -16.71 9.28
N GLN A 335 18.06 -17.03 10.20
CA GLN A 335 19.48 -16.64 10.12
C GLN A 335 20.14 -17.15 8.85
N GLN A 336 19.96 -18.43 8.50
CA GLN A 336 20.50 -19.01 7.28
C GLN A 336 19.98 -18.31 6.03
N THR A 337 18.70 -17.92 6.01
CA THR A 337 18.11 -17.18 4.90
C THR A 337 18.72 -15.78 4.80
N MET A 338 18.90 -15.06 5.89
CA MET A 338 19.56 -13.75 5.89
C MET A 338 21.03 -13.86 5.43
N MET A 339 21.75 -14.90 5.87
CA MET A 339 23.12 -15.16 5.41
C MET A 339 23.14 -15.56 3.94
N ARG A 340 22.09 -16.23 3.44
CA ARG A 340 21.95 -16.56 2.02
C ARG A 340 21.73 -15.31 1.16
N VAL A 341 20.98 -14.31 1.66
CA VAL A 341 20.89 -12.98 1.03
C VAL A 341 22.26 -12.30 1.01
N ARG A 342 22.95 -12.26 2.16
CA ARG A 342 24.24 -11.57 2.33
C ARG A 342 25.35 -12.13 1.45
N TYR A 343 25.38 -13.44 1.24
CA TYR A 343 26.45 -14.15 0.51
C TYR A 343 25.92 -14.84 -0.74
N SER A 344 24.98 -14.21 -1.43
CA SER A 344 24.55 -14.67 -2.76
C SER A 344 25.64 -14.39 -3.81
N SER A 345 25.72 -15.23 -4.84
CA SER A 345 26.65 -15.00 -5.97
C SER A 345 26.11 -13.99 -6.99
N ILE A 346 24.90 -13.49 -6.75
CA ILE A 346 24.24 -12.46 -7.57
C ILE A 346 23.80 -11.29 -6.68
N PRO A 347 23.70 -10.06 -7.21
CA PRO A 347 23.22 -8.93 -6.43
C PRO A 347 21.76 -9.12 -5.99
N VAL A 348 21.50 -8.86 -4.71
CA VAL A 348 20.17 -8.82 -4.12
C VAL A 348 19.87 -7.41 -3.64
N VAL A 349 18.85 -6.77 -4.22
CA VAL A 349 18.43 -5.41 -3.90
C VAL A 349 17.05 -5.42 -3.26
N ALA A 350 16.94 -4.84 -2.06
CA ALA A 350 15.67 -4.68 -1.37
C ALA A 350 15.04 -3.32 -1.68
N ALA A 351 13.71 -3.30 -1.92
CA ALA A 351 12.95 -2.10 -2.23
C ALA A 351 11.84 -1.84 -1.17
N PRO A 352 12.21 -1.48 0.08
CA PRO A 352 11.25 -1.28 1.16
C PRO A 352 10.42 -0.01 1.03
N HIS A 353 9.22 -0.01 1.65
CA HIS A 353 8.32 1.12 1.80
C HIS A 353 7.39 0.88 2.99
N GLY A 354 6.77 1.93 3.52
CA GLY A 354 5.93 1.82 4.70
C GLY A 354 6.71 1.19 5.85
N LEU A 355 6.18 0.18 6.49
CA LEU A 355 6.87 -0.54 7.56
C LEU A 355 7.89 -1.54 7.01
N ALA A 356 9.14 -1.45 7.46
CA ALA A 356 10.23 -2.41 7.26
C ALA A 356 10.88 -2.69 8.62
N LEU A 357 10.16 -3.41 9.49
CA LEU A 357 10.47 -3.56 10.91
C LEU A 357 10.96 -4.96 11.24
N GLY A 358 11.77 -5.08 12.31
CA GLY A 358 12.25 -6.36 12.81
C GLY A 358 12.90 -7.19 11.70
N GLY A 359 12.42 -8.39 11.44
CA GLY A 359 12.91 -9.26 10.37
C GLY A 359 12.91 -8.62 8.98
N GLY A 360 12.00 -7.66 8.70
CA GLY A 360 12.01 -6.87 7.47
C GLY A 360 13.18 -5.88 7.42
N CYS A 361 13.53 -5.28 8.55
CA CYS A 361 14.74 -4.47 8.69
C CYS A 361 15.99 -5.37 8.58
N GLU A 362 16.00 -6.54 9.20
CA GLU A 362 17.11 -7.49 9.10
C GLU A 362 17.36 -7.92 7.66
N LEU A 363 16.33 -8.16 6.87
CA LEU A 363 16.44 -8.43 5.43
C LEU A 363 17.11 -7.28 4.68
N CYS A 364 16.67 -6.03 4.93
CA CYS A 364 17.30 -4.85 4.34
C CYS A 364 18.77 -4.68 4.74
N LEU A 365 19.11 -5.00 5.99
CA LEU A 365 20.49 -4.96 6.49
C LEU A 365 21.42 -5.96 5.76
N HIS A 366 20.88 -7.09 5.31
CA HIS A 366 21.64 -8.15 4.62
C HIS A 366 21.68 -7.98 3.10
N ALA A 367 20.84 -7.13 2.51
CA ALA A 367 20.86 -6.86 1.07
C ALA A 367 22.13 -6.13 0.62
N ASP A 368 22.54 -6.34 -0.61
CA ASP A 368 23.68 -5.65 -1.22
C ASP A 368 23.42 -4.17 -1.35
N LYS A 369 22.20 -3.81 -1.69
CA LYS A 369 21.73 -2.42 -1.77
C LYS A 369 20.25 -2.32 -1.39
N VAL A 370 19.89 -1.18 -0.79
CA VAL A 370 18.51 -0.84 -0.48
C VAL A 370 18.10 0.37 -1.33
N ILE A 371 16.94 0.26 -1.99
CA ILE A 371 16.26 1.38 -2.67
C ILE A 371 14.97 1.65 -1.91
N ALA A 372 15.03 2.47 -0.88
CA ALA A 372 13.91 2.72 0.02
C ALA A 372 13.00 3.83 -0.48
N ALA A 373 11.68 3.68 -0.38
CA ALA A 373 10.79 4.82 -0.48
C ALA A 373 11.11 5.85 0.60
N ALA A 374 10.99 7.15 0.31
CA ALA A 374 11.28 8.22 1.27
C ALA A 374 10.50 8.04 2.60
N GLU A 375 9.25 7.58 2.51
CA GLU A 375 8.40 7.24 3.66
C GLU A 375 8.54 5.76 4.02
N THR A 376 9.72 5.36 4.46
CA THR A 376 10.00 4.04 5.00
C THR A 376 10.29 4.16 6.50
N TYR A 377 9.53 3.43 7.30
CA TYR A 377 9.67 3.31 8.75
C TYR A 377 10.44 2.02 9.04
N THR A 378 11.68 2.12 9.50
CA THR A 378 12.54 0.95 9.64
C THR A 378 13.30 0.94 10.96
N GLY A 379 13.49 -0.25 11.52
CA GLY A 379 14.18 -0.44 12.80
C GLY A 379 14.09 -1.88 13.31
N LEU A 380 14.99 -2.21 14.23
CA LEU A 380 14.98 -3.45 14.99
C LEU A 380 14.11 -3.25 16.24
N VAL A 381 12.88 -3.74 16.21
CA VAL A 381 11.84 -3.45 17.22
C VAL A 381 11.63 -4.56 18.24
N GLU A 382 12.40 -5.61 18.17
CA GLU A 382 12.26 -6.84 18.94
C GLU A 382 12.31 -6.60 20.45
N ALA A 383 13.20 -5.70 20.92
CA ALA A 383 13.30 -5.35 22.35
C ALA A 383 12.00 -4.76 22.92
N GLY A 384 11.20 -4.08 22.07
CA GLY A 384 9.89 -3.53 22.45
C GLY A 384 8.84 -4.59 22.83
N ILE A 385 9.05 -5.83 22.44
CA ILE A 385 8.18 -6.98 22.76
C ILE A 385 8.87 -8.05 23.61
N GLY A 386 10.06 -7.73 24.17
CA GLY A 386 10.76 -8.58 25.12
C GLY A 386 11.65 -9.67 24.51
N VAL A 387 11.99 -9.57 23.21
CA VAL A 387 12.94 -10.46 22.54
C VAL A 387 14.08 -9.66 21.91
N ILE A 388 15.07 -10.33 21.34
CA ILE A 388 16.20 -9.69 20.65
C ILE A 388 16.10 -9.98 19.15
N PRO A 389 16.72 -9.13 18.27
CA PRO A 389 16.77 -9.40 16.84
C PRO A 389 17.43 -10.74 16.54
N GLY A 390 16.64 -11.71 16.10
CA GLY A 390 17.05 -13.10 15.92
C GLY A 390 17.61 -13.45 14.55
N GLY A 391 17.33 -12.63 13.52
CA GLY A 391 17.72 -12.89 12.14
C GLY A 391 19.12 -12.37 11.76
N GLY A 392 19.87 -11.79 12.70
CA GLY A 392 21.24 -11.30 12.48
C GLY A 392 21.37 -9.79 12.37
N GLY A 393 20.30 -9.02 12.68
CA GLY A 393 20.34 -7.55 12.67
C GLY A 393 21.39 -6.98 13.63
N THR A 394 21.54 -7.57 14.82
CA THR A 394 22.61 -7.19 15.79
C THR A 394 24.01 -7.40 15.21
N LYS A 395 24.24 -8.50 14.50
CA LYS A 395 25.51 -8.78 13.79
C LYS A 395 25.78 -7.72 12.72
N GLU A 396 24.80 -7.37 11.92
CA GLU A 396 24.94 -6.34 10.86
C GLU A 396 25.22 -4.96 11.45
N PHE A 397 24.61 -4.61 12.59
CA PHE A 397 24.89 -3.34 13.27
C PHE A 397 26.33 -3.26 13.79
N VAL A 398 26.84 -4.36 14.35
CA VAL A 398 28.24 -4.40 14.81
C VAL A 398 29.21 -4.34 13.62
N LEU A 399 28.92 -5.04 12.54
CA LEU A 399 29.73 -5.00 11.30
C LEU A 399 29.79 -3.58 10.75
N ARG A 400 28.64 -2.92 10.57
CA ARG A 400 28.55 -1.54 10.08
C ARG A 400 29.22 -0.54 11.02
N ALA A 401 29.03 -0.69 12.33
CA ALA A 401 29.73 0.12 13.32
C ALA A 401 31.24 -0.05 13.22
N SER A 402 31.73 -1.29 13.01
CA SER A 402 33.16 -1.56 12.80
C SER A 402 33.72 -0.85 11.57
N ASP A 403 32.94 -0.72 10.50
CA ASP A 403 33.34 -0.01 9.29
C ASP A 403 33.34 1.52 9.45
N GLU A 404 32.49 2.05 10.33
CA GLU A 404 32.40 3.47 10.64
C GLU A 404 33.52 3.96 11.59
N ILE A 405 34.14 3.07 12.36
CA ILE A 405 35.18 3.41 13.32
C ILE A 405 36.52 3.61 12.62
N HIS A 406 36.99 4.85 12.55
CA HIS A 406 38.30 5.17 11.98
C HIS A 406 39.45 4.83 12.92
N GLN A 407 40.68 4.83 12.40
CA GLN A 407 41.86 4.53 13.17
C GLN A 407 42.09 5.60 14.24
N GLY A 408 42.14 5.18 15.51
CA GLY A 408 42.32 6.08 16.67
C GLY A 408 41.06 6.60 17.30
N GLU A 409 39.88 6.30 16.74
CA GLU A 409 38.60 6.63 17.39
C GLU A 409 38.20 5.61 18.46
N PRO A 410 37.51 6.06 19.53
CA PRO A 410 37.00 5.15 20.57
C PRO A 410 35.85 4.28 19.98
N GLU A 411 36.01 2.98 19.97
CA GLU A 411 35.04 2.01 19.47
C GLU A 411 33.71 2.05 20.23
N THR A 412 33.75 2.45 21.50
CA THR A 412 32.62 2.42 22.43
C THR A 412 31.46 3.32 22.01
N ILE A 413 31.70 4.49 21.48
CA ILE A 413 30.64 5.48 21.17
C ILE A 413 29.71 4.96 20.07
N THR A 414 30.28 4.52 18.96
CA THR A 414 29.50 4.01 17.81
C THR A 414 28.72 2.75 18.18
N LEU A 415 29.39 1.79 18.87
CA LEU A 415 28.75 0.56 19.34
C LEU A 415 27.64 0.83 20.37
N GLN A 416 27.85 1.78 21.30
CA GLN A 416 26.83 2.18 22.28
C GLN A 416 25.59 2.77 21.60
N ASN A 417 25.77 3.64 20.59
CA ASN A 417 24.65 4.19 19.83
C ASN A 417 23.84 3.09 19.11
N ARG A 418 24.50 2.10 18.52
CA ARG A 418 23.82 0.94 17.91
C ARG A 418 23.08 0.11 18.95
N PHE A 419 23.70 -0.12 20.12
CA PHE A 419 23.06 -0.82 21.22
C PHE A 419 21.81 -0.10 21.72
N ILE A 420 21.87 1.22 21.91
CA ILE A 420 20.72 2.03 22.35
C ILE A 420 19.58 1.93 21.33
N ASN A 421 19.87 2.02 20.02
CA ASN A 421 18.85 1.89 18.99
C ASN A 421 18.10 0.56 19.06
N VAL A 422 18.82 -0.55 19.30
CA VAL A 422 18.21 -1.88 19.46
C VAL A 422 17.47 -1.99 20.79
N ALA A 423 18.09 -1.60 21.91
CA ALA A 423 17.52 -1.74 23.25
C ALA A 423 16.26 -0.90 23.47
N THR A 424 16.16 0.24 22.81
CA THR A 424 14.98 1.11 22.86
C THR A 424 13.98 0.87 21.71
N ALA A 425 14.20 -0.16 20.90
CA ALA A 425 13.38 -0.47 19.74
C ALA A 425 13.16 0.77 18.83
N LYS A 426 14.22 1.55 18.60
CA LYS A 426 14.16 2.80 17.85
C LYS A 426 13.79 2.53 16.40
N VAL A 427 12.77 3.24 15.92
CA VAL A 427 12.30 3.21 14.52
C VAL A 427 12.66 4.52 13.86
N ALA A 428 13.31 4.48 12.70
CA ALA A 428 13.45 5.61 11.81
C ALA A 428 12.08 5.97 11.24
N THR A 429 11.73 7.25 11.28
CA THR A 429 10.45 7.79 10.79
C THR A 429 10.50 8.16 9.31
N SER A 430 11.64 7.98 8.68
CA SER A 430 11.88 8.17 7.24
C SER A 430 13.12 7.41 6.79
N ALA A 431 13.26 7.20 5.48
CA ALA A 431 14.48 6.63 4.92
C ALA A 431 15.72 7.51 5.16
N HIS A 432 15.54 8.82 5.32
CA HIS A 432 16.63 9.74 5.69
C HIS A 432 17.12 9.51 7.12
N GLU A 433 16.21 9.42 8.09
CA GLU A 433 16.59 9.12 9.49
C GLU A 433 17.26 7.74 9.61
N ALA A 434 16.93 6.80 8.72
CA ALA A 434 17.57 5.49 8.70
C ALA A 434 19.08 5.54 8.43
N TYR A 435 19.57 6.55 7.71
CA TYR A 435 21.02 6.80 7.58
C TYR A 435 21.64 7.26 8.91
N ASP A 436 20.97 8.11 9.64
CA ASP A 436 21.50 8.66 10.91
C ASP A 436 21.50 7.59 12.01
N LEU A 437 20.56 6.64 11.94
CA LEU A 437 20.53 5.47 12.83
C LEU A 437 21.50 4.34 12.38
N GLY A 438 22.16 4.48 11.22
CA GLY A 438 23.07 3.48 10.65
C GLY A 438 22.38 2.22 10.13
N ILE A 439 21.07 2.30 9.86
CA ILE A 439 20.30 1.24 9.21
C ILE A 439 20.60 1.22 7.72
N TYR A 440 20.63 2.39 7.08
CA TYR A 440 21.04 2.52 5.68
C TYR A 440 22.46 3.10 5.58
N ARG A 441 23.16 2.73 4.51
CA ARG A 441 24.59 3.08 4.28
C ARG A 441 24.67 4.27 3.32
N LYS A 442 25.23 5.39 3.78
CA LYS A 442 25.46 6.58 2.94
C LYS A 442 26.38 6.22 1.77
N GLY A 443 25.98 6.60 0.55
CA GLY A 443 26.76 6.32 -0.66
C GLY A 443 26.58 4.91 -1.25
N ILE A 444 25.81 4.03 -0.61
CA ILE A 444 25.48 2.69 -1.09
C ILE A 444 23.97 2.53 -1.27
N ASP A 445 23.22 2.72 -0.20
CA ASP A 445 21.77 2.63 -0.22
C ASP A 445 21.19 3.95 -0.72
N GLU A 446 20.05 3.91 -1.40
CA GLU A 446 19.42 5.07 -2.05
C GLU A 446 17.97 5.26 -1.62
N ILE A 447 17.49 6.49 -1.75
CA ILE A 447 16.11 6.86 -1.43
C ILE A 447 15.37 7.17 -2.72
N SER A 448 14.32 6.43 -2.99
CA SER A 448 13.35 6.73 -4.04
C SER A 448 12.36 7.78 -3.53
N ILE A 449 12.46 9.01 -4.04
CA ILE A 449 11.57 10.12 -3.63
C ILE A 449 10.13 9.82 -4.07
N ASN A 450 9.94 9.31 -5.30
CA ASN A 450 8.67 8.76 -5.73
C ASN A 450 8.67 7.26 -5.43
N GLY A 451 8.08 6.86 -4.30
CA GLY A 451 8.07 5.47 -3.84
C GLY A 451 7.53 4.45 -4.85
N ASP A 452 6.69 4.87 -5.79
CA ASP A 452 6.18 3.99 -6.85
C ASP A 452 7.26 3.58 -7.86
N ARG A 453 8.34 4.35 -7.95
CA ARG A 453 9.49 4.05 -8.81
C ARG A 453 10.51 3.09 -8.17
N ARG A 454 10.43 2.85 -6.87
CA ARG A 454 11.42 2.09 -6.09
C ARG A 454 11.77 0.72 -6.70
N ILE A 455 10.77 0.00 -7.25
CA ILE A 455 10.98 -1.33 -7.82
C ILE A 455 11.75 -1.24 -9.15
N SER A 456 11.42 -0.26 -10.00
CA SER A 456 12.14 -0.04 -11.25
C SER A 456 13.57 0.46 -10.99
N GLU A 457 13.75 1.31 -9.97
CA GLU A 457 15.08 1.78 -9.54
C GLU A 457 15.89 0.63 -8.92
N ALA A 458 15.26 -0.26 -8.13
CA ALA A 458 15.91 -1.46 -7.60
C ALA A 458 16.32 -2.43 -8.72
N LYS A 459 15.48 -2.65 -9.74
CA LYS A 459 15.84 -3.43 -10.93
C LYS A 459 17.07 -2.83 -11.63
N LYS A 460 17.08 -1.52 -11.79
CA LYS A 460 18.21 -0.79 -12.38
C LYS A 460 19.49 -0.99 -11.57
N ALA A 461 19.39 -0.88 -10.24
CA ALA A 461 20.50 -1.13 -9.34
C ALA A 461 21.04 -2.57 -9.43
N VAL A 462 20.19 -3.58 -9.60
CA VAL A 462 20.62 -4.96 -9.85
C VAL A 462 21.45 -5.04 -11.13
N ILE A 463 20.97 -4.45 -12.23
CA ILE A 463 21.65 -4.45 -13.51
C ILE A 463 23.01 -3.74 -13.41
N GLU A 464 23.05 -2.56 -12.77
CA GLU A 464 24.27 -1.78 -12.56
C GLU A 464 25.31 -2.55 -11.74
N LEU A 465 24.89 -3.20 -10.64
CA LEU A 465 25.80 -4.03 -9.82
C LEU A 465 26.34 -5.21 -10.62
N TYR A 466 25.50 -5.89 -11.39
CA TYR A 466 25.91 -7.01 -12.23
C TYR A 466 26.91 -6.57 -13.33
N ASP A 467 26.60 -5.50 -14.06
CA ASP A 467 27.41 -4.99 -15.16
C ASP A 467 28.78 -4.43 -14.68
N GLN A 468 28.86 -3.98 -13.41
CA GLN A 468 30.11 -3.59 -12.73
C GLN A 468 30.97 -4.79 -12.31
N GLY A 469 30.52 -6.01 -12.54
CA GLY A 469 31.26 -7.23 -12.19
C GLY A 469 31.04 -7.59 -10.70
N TYR A 470 29.78 -7.63 -10.24
CA TYR A 470 29.46 -8.02 -8.88
C TYR A 470 30.20 -9.27 -8.42
N VAL A 471 30.76 -9.21 -7.22
CA VAL A 471 31.42 -10.32 -6.55
C VAL A 471 30.78 -10.54 -5.18
N MET A 472 30.48 -11.80 -4.87
CA MET A 472 29.93 -12.19 -3.56
C MET A 472 30.84 -11.65 -2.42
N PRO A 473 30.24 -10.98 -1.42
CA PRO A 473 31.00 -10.51 -0.25
C PRO A 473 31.76 -11.64 0.45
N ILE A 474 32.95 -11.34 0.94
CA ILE A 474 33.74 -12.29 1.74
C ILE A 474 33.34 -12.18 3.21
N GLN A 475 33.26 -13.32 3.90
CA GLN A 475 33.00 -13.34 5.34
C GLN A 475 34.15 -12.64 6.08
N ARG A 476 33.82 -11.60 6.84
CA ARG A 476 34.76 -10.77 7.58
C ARG A 476 35.17 -11.41 8.90
N THR A 477 36.46 -11.31 9.25
CA THR A 477 37.03 -11.76 10.51
C THR A 477 37.71 -10.63 11.31
N ASP A 478 37.70 -9.41 10.75
CA ASP A 478 38.36 -8.20 11.26
C ASP A 478 37.40 -7.22 11.96
N ILE A 479 36.23 -7.70 12.40
CA ILE A 479 35.19 -6.88 13.01
C ILE A 479 35.65 -6.37 14.37
N LYS A 480 35.64 -5.03 14.53
CA LYS A 480 36.00 -4.36 15.78
C LYS A 480 34.88 -4.45 16.78
N VAL A 481 35.20 -4.84 18.00
CA VAL A 481 34.26 -4.95 19.15
C VAL A 481 34.92 -4.44 20.41
N ALA A 482 34.18 -3.76 21.28
CA ALA A 482 34.71 -3.17 22.51
C ALA A 482 34.96 -4.19 23.65
N GLY A 483 34.57 -5.45 23.50
CA GLY A 483 34.81 -6.51 24.47
C GLY A 483 34.32 -6.17 25.89
N ARG A 484 35.13 -6.50 26.91
CA ARG A 484 34.78 -6.25 28.32
C ARG A 484 34.68 -4.76 28.65
N SER A 485 35.47 -3.92 28.01
CA SER A 485 35.42 -2.45 28.19
C SER A 485 34.09 -1.89 27.76
N GLY A 486 33.56 -2.34 26.59
CA GLY A 486 32.24 -1.97 26.15
C GLY A 486 31.13 -2.44 27.06
N LEU A 487 31.22 -3.67 27.58
CA LEU A 487 30.26 -4.17 28.56
C LEU A 487 30.28 -3.32 29.84
N GLY A 488 31.45 -2.97 30.33
CA GLY A 488 31.57 -2.07 31.51
C GLY A 488 30.97 -0.71 31.29
N ALA A 489 31.12 -0.12 30.09
CA ALA A 489 30.50 1.15 29.73
C ALA A 489 28.96 1.09 29.60
N LEU A 490 28.40 -0.08 29.28
CA LEU A 490 26.95 -0.29 29.24
C LEU A 490 26.32 -0.50 30.61
N TYR A 491 27.11 -0.97 31.61
CA TYR A 491 26.65 -1.10 32.99
C TYR A 491 26.79 0.18 33.84
N ALA A 492 27.59 1.14 33.38
CA ALA A 492 27.76 2.45 34.02
C ALA A 492 26.68 3.46 33.61
#